data_23fbb7c7de5cabc31015fdb72eeba189
#
_entry.id   23fbb7c7de5cabc31015fdb72eeba189
#
_cell.length_a   1.000
_cell.length_b   1.000
_cell.length_c   1.000
_cell.angle_alpha   90.00
_cell.angle_beta   90.00
_cell.angle_gamma   90.00
#
_symmetry.space_group_name_H-M   'P 1'
#
loop_
_entity.id
_entity.type
_entity.pdbx_description
1 polymer ?
#
loop_
_entity_poly.entity_id
_entity_poly.type
_entity_poly.pdbx_seq_one_letter_code
_entity_poly.pdbx_strand_id
1 'polypeptide(L)'
;RNYFRNFAAKIKKEFKMLYEIGKHLEGLPRHISIHAAGIVMSRRPIDEIIPLYKNPVGIYTTAYSKDYLEPLGLLKMDFLGIDNLTLISNVIDEIREKEKINITFERIPDNDKKALDIFYNVDTDGIFQFESPGMKRFLEKLKITSFDDIVLALSLYRPGPMDNIDTFIRRRNNEEKIT
;
A
#
# COMPACT_ATOMS: atom_id res chain seq x y z
N ARG A 1 0.44 24.71 3.31
CA ARG A 1 0.16 25.30 1.97
C ARG A 1 0.65 26.73 1.83
N ASN A 2 0.46 27.60 2.83
CA ASN A 2 0.87 29.02 2.74
C ASN A 2 2.40 29.21 2.72
N TYR A 3 3.16 28.41 3.46
CA TYR A 3 4.63 28.46 3.46
C TYR A 3 5.24 28.26 2.07
N PHE A 4 4.80 27.22 1.35
CA PHE A 4 5.28 26.95 -0.01
C PHE A 4 4.90 28.03 -1.02
N ARG A 5 3.71 28.63 -0.90
CA ARG A 5 3.30 29.75 -1.76
C ARG A 5 4.19 30.99 -1.54
N ASN A 6 4.48 31.33 -0.29
CA ASN A 6 5.33 32.47 0.06
C ASN A 6 6.79 32.22 -0.41
N PHE A 7 7.29 30.99 -0.24
CA PHE A 7 8.61 30.59 -0.71
C PHE A 7 8.73 30.68 -2.23
N ALA A 8 7.77 30.14 -2.98
CA ALA A 8 7.73 30.23 -4.43
C ALA A 8 7.64 31.68 -4.92
N ALA A 9 6.84 32.54 -4.27
CA ALA A 9 6.75 33.97 -4.59
C ALA A 9 8.08 34.70 -4.35
N LYS A 10 8.80 34.36 -3.28
CA LYS A 10 10.13 34.91 -2.98
C LYS A 10 11.14 34.53 -4.06
N ILE A 11 11.21 33.21 -4.43
CA ILE A 11 12.13 32.73 -5.47
C ILE A 11 11.80 33.39 -6.83
N LYS A 12 10.54 33.49 -7.18
CA LYS A 12 10.11 34.15 -8.42
C LYS A 12 10.56 35.62 -8.48
N LYS A 13 10.56 36.32 -7.34
CA LYS A 13 10.98 37.74 -7.26
C LYS A 13 12.48 37.90 -7.29
N GLU A 14 13.20 37.09 -6.50
CA GLU A 14 14.66 37.23 -6.30
C GLU A 14 15.49 36.52 -7.38
N PHE A 15 14.98 35.41 -7.92
CA PHE A 15 15.66 34.52 -8.88
C PHE A 15 14.80 34.20 -10.08
N LYS A 16 14.29 35.23 -10.76
CA LYS A 16 13.33 35.10 -11.86
C LYS A 16 13.76 34.07 -12.92
N MET A 17 15.02 34.16 -13.36
CA MET A 17 15.55 33.24 -14.39
C MET A 17 15.57 31.78 -13.92
N LEU A 18 16.02 31.53 -12.67
CA LEU A 18 16.03 30.21 -12.08
C LEU A 18 14.60 29.64 -11.95
N TYR A 19 13.65 30.47 -11.54
CA TYR A 19 12.26 30.09 -11.41
C TYR A 19 11.65 29.69 -12.78
N GLU A 20 11.89 30.46 -13.82
CA GLU A 20 11.39 30.18 -15.18
C GLU A 20 12.03 28.90 -15.75
N ILE A 21 13.34 28.71 -15.58
CA ILE A 21 14.03 27.46 -15.99
C ILE A 21 13.45 26.27 -15.21
N GLY A 22 13.32 26.38 -13.89
CA GLY A 22 12.74 25.32 -13.05
C GLY A 22 11.34 24.92 -13.48
N LYS A 23 10.51 25.90 -13.84
CA LYS A 23 9.16 25.68 -14.34
C LYS A 23 9.12 24.92 -15.69
N HIS A 24 10.09 25.17 -16.57
CA HIS A 24 10.21 24.41 -17.82
C HIS A 24 10.73 22.99 -17.62
N LEU A 25 11.50 22.75 -16.54
CA LEU A 25 12.00 21.41 -16.19
C LEU A 25 10.99 20.60 -15.38
N GLU A 26 9.97 21.24 -14.81
CA GLU A 26 8.93 20.56 -14.03
C GLU A 26 8.16 19.59 -14.93
N GLY A 27 8.01 18.35 -14.44
CA GLY A 27 7.31 17.28 -15.16
C GLY A 27 8.16 16.51 -16.18
N LEU A 28 9.42 16.93 -16.43
CA LEU A 28 10.30 16.14 -17.30
C LEU A 28 10.80 14.88 -16.56
N PRO A 29 10.84 13.72 -17.24
CA PRO A 29 11.41 12.49 -16.67
C PRO A 29 12.86 12.71 -16.26
N ARG A 30 13.20 12.37 -15.02
CA ARG A 30 14.55 12.54 -14.48
C ARG A 30 15.33 11.24 -14.37
N HIS A 31 14.64 10.18 -13.99
CA HIS A 31 15.24 8.88 -13.72
C HIS A 31 14.46 7.76 -14.38
N ILE A 32 15.19 6.74 -14.83
CA ILE A 32 14.64 5.45 -15.18
C ILE A 32 14.79 4.57 -13.95
N SER A 33 13.68 4.01 -13.47
CA SER A 33 13.66 3.10 -12.33
C SER A 33 12.97 1.79 -12.71
N ILE A 34 13.27 0.73 -11.96
CA ILE A 34 12.66 -0.58 -12.12
C ILE A 34 11.68 -0.79 -10.97
N HIS A 35 10.48 -1.24 -11.27
CA HIS A 35 9.55 -1.71 -10.26
C HIS A 35 10.00 -3.11 -9.80
N ALA A 36 10.39 -3.25 -8.54
CA ALA A 36 10.99 -4.48 -8.02
C ALA A 36 10.09 -5.71 -8.13
N ALA A 37 8.77 -5.50 -8.06
CA ALA A 37 7.77 -6.57 -8.06
C ALA A 37 6.90 -6.58 -9.34
N GLY A 38 7.05 -5.61 -10.24
CA GLY A 38 6.22 -5.47 -11.43
C GLY A 38 6.75 -6.26 -12.61
N ILE A 39 5.96 -7.18 -13.13
CA ILE A 39 6.26 -7.96 -14.33
C ILE A 39 5.25 -7.61 -15.41
N VAL A 40 5.76 -7.28 -16.60
CA VAL A 40 4.94 -7.03 -17.78
C VAL A 40 4.82 -8.31 -18.59
N MET A 41 3.60 -8.67 -18.92
CA MET A 41 3.27 -9.88 -19.68
C MET A 41 2.54 -9.55 -20.96
N SER A 42 2.77 -10.35 -21.99
CA SER A 42 2.13 -10.26 -23.29
C SER A 42 1.91 -11.62 -23.91
N ARG A 43 0.97 -11.71 -24.87
CA ARG A 43 0.77 -12.92 -25.71
C ARG A 43 1.76 -13.03 -26.84
N ARG A 44 2.43 -11.93 -27.19
CA ARG A 44 3.47 -11.86 -28.23
C ARG A 44 4.78 -11.39 -27.60
N PRO A 45 5.93 -11.55 -28.24
CA PRO A 45 7.17 -10.93 -27.80
C PRO A 45 6.98 -9.44 -27.53
N ILE A 46 7.44 -8.97 -26.37
CA ILE A 46 7.20 -7.58 -25.91
C ILE A 46 7.94 -6.59 -26.80
N ASP A 47 9.09 -6.95 -27.33
CA ASP A 47 9.91 -6.16 -28.23
C ASP A 47 9.25 -5.90 -29.61
N GLU A 48 8.27 -6.71 -29.99
CA GLU A 48 7.42 -6.43 -31.16
C GLU A 48 6.35 -5.35 -30.89
N ILE A 49 6.08 -5.03 -29.61
CA ILE A 49 5.01 -4.12 -29.21
C ILE A 49 5.60 -2.80 -28.75
N ILE A 50 6.65 -2.83 -27.91
CA ILE A 50 7.29 -1.64 -27.34
C ILE A 50 8.80 -1.81 -27.28
N PRO A 51 9.58 -0.71 -27.32
CA PRO A 51 11.01 -0.77 -27.08
C PRO A 51 11.34 -1.27 -25.69
N LEU A 52 12.41 -2.02 -25.58
CA LEU A 52 12.95 -2.50 -24.31
C LEU A 52 14.27 -1.79 -23.99
N TYR A 53 14.47 -1.52 -22.71
CA TYR A 53 15.70 -1.00 -22.16
C TYR A 53 16.39 -2.07 -21.32
N LYS A 54 17.65 -2.36 -21.60
CA LYS A 54 18.47 -3.27 -20.80
C LYS A 54 19.25 -2.47 -19.78
N ASN A 55 18.99 -2.72 -18.49
CA ASN A 55 19.71 -2.04 -17.42
C ASN A 55 21.14 -2.58 -17.26
N PRO A 56 22.00 -1.90 -16.48
CA PRO A 56 23.38 -2.35 -16.23
C PRO A 56 23.50 -3.75 -15.60
N VAL A 57 22.46 -4.20 -14.89
CA VAL A 57 22.41 -5.54 -14.26
C VAL A 57 21.94 -6.62 -15.24
N GLY A 58 21.57 -6.24 -16.47
CA GLY A 58 21.18 -7.20 -17.52
C GLY A 58 19.68 -7.49 -17.60
N ILE A 59 18.85 -6.84 -16.77
CA ILE A 59 17.38 -7.02 -16.78
C ILE A 59 16.78 -6.11 -17.84
N TYR A 60 15.87 -6.66 -18.65
CA TYR A 60 15.09 -5.90 -19.61
C TYR A 60 13.88 -5.29 -18.93
N THR A 61 13.63 -4.02 -19.22
CA THR A 61 12.45 -3.26 -18.78
C THR A 61 11.79 -2.57 -19.96
N THR A 62 10.51 -2.27 -19.84
CA THR A 62 9.78 -1.49 -20.84
C THR A 62 10.34 -0.07 -20.90
N ALA A 63 10.58 0.46 -22.09
CA ALA A 63 11.02 1.84 -22.29
C ALA A 63 9.86 2.84 -22.09
N TYR A 64 8.62 2.37 -22.11
CA TYR A 64 7.44 3.18 -21.82
C TYR A 64 7.05 3.09 -20.34
N SER A 65 6.52 4.20 -19.79
CA SER A 65 6.00 4.23 -18.44
C SER A 65 4.72 3.40 -18.30
N LYS A 66 4.40 3.02 -17.06
CA LYS A 66 3.26 2.13 -16.74
C LYS A 66 1.93 2.54 -17.36
N ASP A 67 1.71 3.85 -17.50
CA ASP A 67 0.43 4.41 -17.95
C ASP A 67 0.13 4.12 -19.44
N TYR A 68 1.16 3.72 -20.20
CA TYR A 68 1.02 3.38 -21.62
C TYR A 68 0.93 1.88 -21.89
N LEU A 69 1.10 1.02 -20.87
CA LEU A 69 1.17 -0.43 -21.07
C LEU A 69 -0.19 -1.05 -21.39
N GLU A 70 -1.22 -0.72 -20.61
CA GLU A 70 -2.58 -1.23 -20.83
C GLU A 70 -3.18 -0.84 -22.18
N PRO A 71 -3.07 0.45 -22.63
CA PRO A 71 -3.54 0.83 -23.96
C PRO A 71 -2.88 0.07 -25.10
N LEU A 72 -1.66 -0.44 -24.89
CA LEU A 72 -0.91 -1.26 -25.85
C LEU A 72 -1.19 -2.76 -25.74
N GLY A 73 -2.15 -3.15 -24.91
CA GLY A 73 -2.54 -4.54 -24.68
C GLY A 73 -1.55 -5.35 -23.84
N LEU A 74 -0.70 -4.66 -23.08
CA LEU A 74 0.23 -5.30 -22.14
C LEU A 74 -0.39 -5.37 -20.75
N LEU A 75 -0.19 -6.50 -20.07
CA LEU A 75 -0.64 -6.69 -18.68
C LEU A 75 0.53 -6.51 -17.73
N LYS A 76 0.40 -5.57 -16.79
CA LYS A 76 1.35 -5.44 -15.68
C LYS A 76 0.79 -6.14 -14.45
N MET A 77 1.53 -7.10 -13.92
CA MET A 77 1.23 -7.77 -12.65
C MET A 77 2.32 -7.47 -11.62
N ASP A 78 1.89 -7.20 -10.40
CA ASP A 78 2.79 -6.96 -9.27
C ASP A 78 2.82 -8.21 -8.37
N PHE A 79 3.98 -8.87 -8.33
CA PHE A 79 4.21 -10.06 -7.52
C PHE A 79 4.93 -9.64 -6.24
N LEU A 80 4.16 -9.40 -5.19
CA LEU A 80 4.68 -9.03 -3.88
C LEU A 80 4.73 -10.26 -2.98
N GLY A 81 5.94 -10.67 -2.61
CA GLY A 81 6.15 -11.66 -1.56
C GLY A 81 5.93 -11.02 -0.18
N ILE A 82 5.31 -11.74 0.74
CA ILE A 82 5.12 -11.33 2.13
C ILE A 82 5.73 -12.39 3.04
N ASP A 83 6.81 -12.06 3.75
CA ASP A 83 7.53 -12.97 4.64
C ASP A 83 6.64 -13.51 5.76
N ASN A 84 5.64 -12.73 6.20
CA ASN A 84 4.69 -13.17 7.21
C ASN A 84 3.87 -14.39 6.79
N LEU A 85 3.52 -14.53 5.51
CA LEU A 85 2.81 -15.72 5.01
C LEU A 85 3.72 -16.96 5.05
N THR A 86 4.99 -16.78 4.74
CA THR A 86 6.00 -17.86 4.87
C THR A 86 6.16 -18.27 6.33
N LEU A 87 6.22 -17.31 7.26
CA LEU A 87 6.29 -17.58 8.69
C LEU A 87 5.07 -18.39 9.15
N ILE A 88 3.87 -17.97 8.79
CA ILE A 88 2.62 -18.67 9.14
C ILE A 88 2.62 -20.10 8.58
N SER A 89 3.02 -20.29 7.31
CA SER A 89 3.13 -21.61 6.71
C SER A 89 4.09 -22.52 7.48
N ASN A 90 5.29 -22.01 7.82
CA ASN A 90 6.28 -22.75 8.58
C ASN A 90 5.74 -23.15 9.96
N VAL A 91 5.03 -22.26 10.66
CA VAL A 91 4.42 -22.55 11.96
C VAL A 91 3.35 -23.65 11.85
N ILE A 92 2.50 -23.58 10.82
CA ILE A 92 1.48 -24.61 10.55
C ILE A 92 2.14 -25.97 10.28
N ASP A 93 3.20 -26.00 9.50
CA ASP A 93 3.93 -27.22 9.18
C ASP A 93 4.60 -27.80 10.43
N GLU A 94 5.19 -26.97 11.29
CA GLU A 94 5.80 -27.40 12.56
C GLU A 94 4.75 -27.97 13.53
N ILE A 95 3.57 -27.35 13.65
CA ILE A 95 2.46 -27.88 14.44
C ILE A 95 2.00 -29.23 13.90
N ARG A 96 1.90 -29.37 12.58
CA ARG A 96 1.52 -30.65 11.94
C ARG A 96 2.54 -31.74 12.25
N GLU A 97 3.82 -31.44 12.21
CA GLU A 97 4.88 -32.42 12.47
C GLU A 97 4.97 -32.83 13.93
N LYS A 98 4.91 -31.85 14.85
CA LYS A 98 5.10 -32.09 16.28
C LYS A 98 3.84 -32.59 17.00
N GLU A 99 2.73 -31.89 16.75
CA GLU A 99 1.46 -32.13 17.47
C GLU A 99 0.52 -33.07 16.71
N LYS A 100 0.83 -33.41 15.45
CA LYS A 100 -0.04 -34.19 14.54
C LYS A 100 -1.40 -33.54 14.32
N ILE A 101 -1.50 -32.21 14.48
CA ILE A 101 -2.71 -31.42 14.26
C ILE A 101 -2.61 -30.81 12.86
N ASN A 102 -3.65 -30.98 12.05
CA ASN A 102 -3.75 -30.35 10.75
C ASN A 102 -4.58 -29.07 10.86
N ILE A 103 -3.91 -27.91 10.81
CA ILE A 103 -4.52 -26.57 10.78
C ILE A 103 -4.61 -26.12 9.32
N THR A 104 -5.78 -25.66 8.91
CA THR A 104 -6.00 -24.98 7.63
C THR A 104 -6.62 -23.60 7.88
N PHE A 105 -6.43 -22.65 6.97
CA PHE A 105 -6.98 -21.29 7.14
C PHE A 105 -8.50 -21.30 7.29
N GLU A 106 -9.20 -22.21 6.61
CA GLU A 106 -10.66 -22.32 6.67
C GLU A 106 -11.18 -22.79 8.03
N ARG A 107 -10.31 -23.37 8.86
CA ARG A 107 -10.65 -23.83 10.22
C ARG A 107 -10.36 -22.81 11.31
N ILE A 108 -9.67 -21.71 10.96
CA ILE A 108 -9.40 -20.64 11.92
C ILE A 108 -10.67 -19.78 12.02
N PRO A 109 -11.27 -19.66 13.22
CA PRO A 109 -12.51 -18.88 13.36
C PRO A 109 -12.23 -17.38 13.29
N ASP A 110 -13.04 -16.67 12.51
CA ASP A 110 -12.95 -15.20 12.37
C ASP A 110 -13.50 -14.45 13.60
N ASN A 111 -14.22 -15.17 14.50
CA ASN A 111 -14.92 -14.59 15.63
C ASN A 111 -14.34 -15.00 16.99
N ASP A 112 -13.06 -15.41 17.04
CA ASP A 112 -12.40 -15.69 18.31
C ASP A 112 -12.32 -14.44 19.17
N LYS A 113 -13.04 -14.43 20.29
CA LYS A 113 -13.14 -13.29 21.17
C LYS A 113 -11.79 -12.87 21.75
N LYS A 114 -10.93 -13.82 22.11
CA LYS A 114 -9.62 -13.50 22.67
C LYS A 114 -8.71 -12.83 21.65
N ALA A 115 -8.77 -13.28 20.40
CA ALA A 115 -8.04 -12.65 19.32
C ALA A 115 -8.58 -11.22 19.05
N LEU A 116 -9.91 -11.04 19.03
CA LEU A 116 -10.52 -9.71 18.84
C LEU A 116 -10.24 -8.77 20.01
N ASP A 117 -10.17 -9.27 21.25
CA ASP A 117 -9.84 -8.48 22.44
C ASP A 117 -8.43 -7.85 22.34
N ILE A 118 -7.48 -8.48 21.65
CA ILE A 118 -6.13 -7.93 21.40
C ILE A 118 -6.26 -6.62 20.61
N PHE A 119 -7.08 -6.60 19.56
CA PHE A 119 -7.31 -5.39 18.74
C PHE A 119 -8.15 -4.36 19.49
N TYR A 120 -9.14 -4.77 20.26
CA TYR A 120 -9.98 -3.88 21.07
C TYR A 120 -9.16 -3.12 22.12
N ASN A 121 -8.21 -3.83 22.77
CA ASN A 121 -7.32 -3.27 23.80
C ASN A 121 -6.09 -2.58 23.19
N VAL A 122 -5.90 -2.67 21.86
CA VAL A 122 -4.74 -2.11 21.15
C VAL A 122 -3.41 -2.74 21.55
N ASP A 123 -3.42 -4.00 21.98
CA ASP A 123 -2.22 -4.79 22.32
C ASP A 123 -1.63 -5.42 21.04
N THR A 124 -1.41 -4.61 20.02
CA THR A 124 -1.09 -5.05 18.64
C THR A 124 0.41 -5.00 18.30
N ASP A 125 1.28 -5.03 19.30
CA ASP A 125 2.72 -5.17 19.08
C ASP A 125 3.03 -6.56 18.48
N GLY A 126 3.81 -6.60 17.41
CA GLY A 126 4.09 -7.83 16.67
C GLY A 126 3.01 -8.27 15.68
N ILE A 127 1.87 -7.57 15.61
CA ILE A 127 0.82 -7.88 14.63
C ILE A 127 1.05 -7.08 13.35
N PHE A 128 1.33 -7.79 12.25
CA PHE A 128 1.60 -7.19 10.95
C PHE A 128 0.56 -6.14 10.56
N GLN A 129 1.03 -4.98 10.13
CA GLN A 129 0.24 -3.79 9.74
C GLN A 129 -0.51 -3.08 10.89
N PHE A 130 -0.50 -3.59 12.12
CA PHE A 130 -1.23 -2.99 13.25
C PHE A 130 -0.34 -2.35 14.32
N GLU A 131 0.99 -2.35 14.13
CA GLU A 131 1.97 -1.90 15.15
C GLU A 131 2.21 -0.39 15.15
N SER A 132 1.95 0.31 14.03
CA SER A 132 2.33 1.71 13.92
C SER A 132 1.57 2.59 14.92
N PRO A 133 2.21 3.63 15.50
CA PRO A 133 1.53 4.53 16.44
C PRO A 133 0.28 5.20 15.85
N GLY A 134 0.26 5.44 14.52
CA GLY A 134 -0.91 5.98 13.85
C GLY A 134 -2.07 4.99 13.78
N MET A 135 -1.78 3.73 13.42
CA MET A 135 -2.77 2.66 13.42
C MET A 135 -3.33 2.43 14.83
N LYS A 136 -2.48 2.37 15.85
CA LYS A 136 -2.91 2.20 17.24
C LYS A 136 -3.88 3.30 17.68
N ARG A 137 -3.60 4.57 17.40
CA ARG A 137 -4.54 5.67 17.66
C ARG A 137 -5.86 5.54 16.89
N PHE A 138 -5.82 4.97 15.69
CA PHE A 138 -7.05 4.69 14.95
C PHE A 138 -7.85 3.55 15.59
N LEU A 139 -7.20 2.47 16.01
CA LEU A 139 -7.85 1.36 16.72
C LEU A 139 -8.51 1.80 18.03
N GLU A 140 -7.85 2.70 18.79
CA GLU A 140 -8.42 3.29 20.01
C GLU A 140 -9.78 3.97 19.77
N LYS A 141 -9.92 4.63 18.61
CA LYS A 141 -11.18 5.28 18.21
C LYS A 141 -12.18 4.28 17.62
N LEU A 142 -11.71 3.33 16.82
CA LEU A 142 -12.55 2.39 16.08
C LEU A 142 -13.18 1.34 16.98
N LYS A 143 -12.47 0.88 18.01
CA LYS A 143 -12.90 -0.17 18.93
C LYS A 143 -13.36 -1.43 18.18
N ILE A 144 -12.41 -2.21 17.72
CA ILE A 144 -12.65 -3.44 16.94
C ILE A 144 -13.39 -4.45 17.80
N THR A 145 -14.50 -4.97 17.28
CA THR A 145 -15.35 -5.98 17.92
C THR A 145 -15.66 -7.17 17.01
N SER A 146 -15.27 -7.09 15.74
CA SER A 146 -15.53 -8.11 14.74
C SER A 146 -14.38 -8.22 13.73
N PHE A 147 -14.35 -9.30 12.98
CA PHE A 147 -13.41 -9.46 11.87
C PHE A 147 -13.62 -8.40 10.77
N ASP A 148 -14.88 -8.03 10.52
CA ASP A 148 -15.21 -6.96 9.57
C ASP A 148 -14.61 -5.62 9.98
N ASP A 149 -14.50 -5.35 11.28
CA ASP A 149 -13.81 -4.15 11.78
C ASP A 149 -12.30 -4.17 11.48
N ILE A 150 -11.66 -5.36 11.51
CA ILE A 150 -10.25 -5.53 11.12
C ILE A 150 -10.09 -5.22 9.63
N VAL A 151 -10.95 -5.79 8.78
CA VAL A 151 -10.97 -5.53 7.32
C VAL A 151 -11.17 -4.04 7.05
N LEU A 152 -12.09 -3.42 7.78
CA LEU A 152 -12.38 -2.00 7.69
C LEU A 152 -11.16 -1.14 8.08
N ALA A 153 -10.51 -1.48 9.20
CA ALA A 153 -9.32 -0.77 9.65
C ALA A 153 -8.22 -0.76 8.58
N LEU A 154 -7.92 -1.90 7.98
CA LEU A 154 -6.95 -2.02 6.89
C LEU A 154 -7.38 -1.29 5.62
N SER A 155 -8.67 -1.25 5.35
CA SER A 155 -9.23 -0.57 4.17
C SER A 155 -9.16 0.95 4.27
N LEU A 156 -9.38 1.50 5.47
CA LEU A 156 -9.38 2.94 5.72
C LEU A 156 -7.97 3.49 5.99
N TYR A 157 -7.10 2.71 6.64
CA TYR A 157 -5.77 3.19 7.03
C TYR A 157 -4.76 3.07 5.88
N ARG A 158 -5.02 3.82 4.80
CA ARG A 158 -4.15 3.95 3.62
C ARG A 158 -4.27 5.35 3.01
N PRO A 159 -3.27 5.83 2.25
CA PRO A 159 -3.34 7.13 1.58
C PRO A 159 -4.61 7.27 0.74
N GLY A 160 -5.30 8.39 0.89
CA GLY A 160 -6.60 8.67 0.29
C GLY A 160 -7.75 8.39 1.25
N PRO A 161 -8.17 7.13 1.50
CA PRO A 161 -9.24 6.82 2.46
C PRO A 161 -9.00 7.32 3.88
N MET A 162 -7.74 7.42 4.32
CA MET A 162 -7.33 7.88 5.65
C MET A 162 -7.89 9.27 6.00
N ASP A 163 -8.09 10.15 5.04
CA ASP A 163 -8.64 11.49 5.26
C ASP A 163 -10.11 11.45 5.73
N ASN A 164 -10.79 10.32 5.53
CA ASN A 164 -12.20 10.13 5.91
C ASN A 164 -12.39 9.41 7.25
N ILE A 165 -11.32 9.02 7.94
CA ILE A 165 -11.39 8.24 9.19
C ILE A 165 -12.25 8.95 10.23
N ASP A 166 -12.03 10.25 10.49
CA ASP A 166 -12.78 10.98 11.51
C ASP A 166 -14.27 11.08 11.17
N THR A 167 -14.62 11.27 9.89
CA THR A 167 -16.01 11.25 9.43
C THR A 167 -16.63 9.87 9.62
N PHE A 168 -15.90 8.82 9.27
CA PHE A 168 -16.36 7.43 9.46
C PHE A 168 -16.64 7.16 10.95
N ILE A 169 -15.73 7.52 11.85
CA ILE A 169 -15.91 7.30 13.30
C ILE A 169 -17.13 8.04 13.82
N ARG A 170 -17.33 9.32 13.46
CA ARG A 170 -18.54 10.06 13.85
C ARG A 170 -19.83 9.40 13.39
N ARG A 171 -19.85 8.90 12.13
CA ARG A 171 -21.03 8.20 11.57
C ARG A 171 -21.29 6.87 12.25
N ARG A 172 -20.24 6.10 12.52
CA ARG A 172 -20.32 4.84 13.27
C ARG A 172 -20.90 5.06 14.68
N ASN A 173 -20.52 6.14 15.35
CA ASN A 173 -20.98 6.49 16.68
C ASN A 173 -22.34 7.20 16.68
N ASN A 174 -23.01 7.34 15.53
CA ASN A 174 -24.26 8.10 15.35
C ASN A 174 -24.15 9.60 15.70
N GLU A 175 -22.95 10.15 15.67
CA GLU A 175 -22.68 11.59 15.89
C GLU A 175 -22.88 12.40 14.60
N GLU A 176 -22.88 11.76 13.45
CA GLU A 176 -23.10 12.36 12.13
C GLU A 176 -24.02 11.47 11.29
N LYS A 177 -25.02 12.05 10.63
CA LYS A 177 -25.92 11.32 9.74
C LYS A 177 -25.22 10.89 8.46
N ILE A 178 -25.55 9.69 7.99
CA ILE A 178 -25.17 9.23 6.66
C ILE A 178 -26.10 9.92 5.65
N THR A 179 -25.53 10.72 4.77
CA THR A 179 -26.24 11.42 3.68
C THR A 179 -25.91 10.79 2.35
#